data_c2862c71e7e1843554e3c6ff200292da
#
_entry.id   c2862c71e7e1843554e3c6ff200292da
#
_cell.length_a   1.000
_cell.length_b   1.000
_cell.length_c   1.000
_cell.angle_alpha   90.00
_cell.angle_beta   90.00
_cell.angle_gamma   90.00
#
_symmetry.space_group_name_H-M   'P 1'
#
loop_
_entity.id
_entity.type
_entity.pdbx_description
1 polymer ?
#
loop_
_entity_poly.entity_id
_entity_poly.type
_entity_poly.pdbx_seq_one_letter_code
_entity_poly.pdbx_strand_id
1 'polypeptide(L)'
;MSNLTLKAGQVAAALNISTKRLQNTVDAGYLRPAKAGRGRGSERRYSFEDVVRMQALEILVNSYGLSAPRAAQMLSDVWPRRFSRRTRVLVIKPEPAVGGVKLEPIKLPLSKIAAVTEARIQQVLEDYVEKKRGRPAGWSAKFTKALSRVSDALQGVSDEQIEQEIAEYRRKRRARKK
;
A
#
# COMPACT_ATOMS: atom_id res chain seq x y z
N MET A 1 8.34 -17.77 0.95
CA MET A 1 7.73 -16.49 0.47
C MET A 1 8.62 -15.71 -0.50
N SER A 2 9.42 -16.38 -1.32
CA SER A 2 10.45 -15.73 -2.16
C SER A 2 9.93 -14.97 -3.41
N ASN A 3 8.63 -15.02 -3.72
CA ASN A 3 8.07 -14.37 -4.90
C ASN A 3 6.87 -13.43 -4.61
N LEU A 4 6.68 -13.02 -3.35
CA LEU A 4 5.62 -12.09 -3.02
C LEU A 4 6.00 -10.69 -3.54
N THR A 5 5.21 -10.17 -4.46
CA THR A 5 5.33 -8.79 -4.94
C THR A 5 4.10 -7.98 -4.56
N LEU A 6 4.31 -6.80 -4.02
CA LEU A 6 3.28 -5.90 -3.49
C LEU A 6 3.03 -4.72 -4.43
N LYS A 7 1.80 -4.22 -4.44
CA LYS A 7 1.43 -2.99 -5.12
C LYS A 7 1.78 -1.77 -4.27
N ALA A 8 1.94 -0.60 -4.90
CA ALA A 8 2.28 0.65 -4.20
C ALA A 8 1.32 0.97 -3.04
N GLY A 9 0.01 0.78 -3.24
CA GLY A 9 -0.99 1.00 -2.17
C GLY A 9 -0.84 0.05 -0.99
N GLN A 10 -0.46 -1.22 -1.23
CA GLN A 10 -0.22 -2.21 -0.18
C GLN A 10 1.04 -1.87 0.62
N VAL A 11 2.11 -1.45 -0.07
CA VAL A 11 3.36 -0.99 0.57
C VAL A 11 3.10 0.25 1.41
N ALA A 12 2.41 1.23 0.87
CA ALA A 12 2.08 2.46 1.57
C ALA A 12 1.26 2.20 2.85
N ALA A 13 0.25 1.30 2.77
CA ALA A 13 -0.54 0.89 3.92
C ALA A 13 0.30 0.14 4.97
N ALA A 14 1.14 -0.82 4.55
CA ALA A 14 1.98 -1.59 5.47
C ALA A 14 3.01 -0.72 6.21
N LEU A 15 3.51 0.33 5.57
CA LEU A 15 4.49 1.26 6.14
C LEU A 15 3.86 2.48 6.83
N ASN A 16 2.53 2.61 6.75
CA ASN A 16 1.79 3.79 7.22
C ASN A 16 2.32 5.11 6.63
N ILE A 17 2.57 5.12 5.32
CA ILE A 17 3.00 6.28 4.56
C ILE A 17 2.02 6.58 3.43
N SER A 18 2.07 7.78 2.85
CA SER A 18 1.29 8.09 1.67
C SER A 18 1.89 7.43 0.41
N THR A 19 1.04 7.05 -0.54
CA THR A 19 1.49 6.55 -1.85
C THR A 19 2.34 7.57 -2.59
N LYS A 20 2.06 8.87 -2.41
CA LYS A 20 2.86 9.96 -2.97
C LYS A 20 4.28 9.98 -2.39
N ARG A 21 4.44 9.75 -1.07
CA ARG A 21 5.77 9.66 -0.45
C ARG A 21 6.57 8.49 -1.02
N LEU A 22 5.94 7.31 -1.15
CA LEU A 22 6.58 6.16 -1.80
C LEU A 22 6.98 6.48 -3.24
N GLN A 23 6.10 7.11 -4.01
CA GLN A 23 6.39 7.53 -5.38
C GLN A 23 7.58 8.49 -5.44
N ASN A 24 7.58 9.54 -4.63
CA ASN A 24 8.68 10.52 -4.60
C ASN A 24 10.01 9.86 -4.27
N THR A 25 10.03 8.87 -3.35
CA THR A 25 11.23 8.11 -2.99
C THR A 25 11.77 7.29 -4.17
N VAL A 26 10.88 6.69 -4.95
CA VAL A 26 11.25 5.92 -6.15
C VAL A 26 11.70 6.84 -7.28
N ASP A 27 10.97 7.93 -7.52
CA ASP A 27 11.27 8.88 -8.59
C ASP A 27 12.58 9.64 -8.34
N ALA A 28 12.93 9.88 -7.07
CA ALA A 28 14.23 10.39 -6.65
C ALA A 28 15.37 9.35 -6.73
N GLY A 29 15.08 8.09 -7.07
CA GLY A 29 16.06 7.02 -7.18
C GLY A 29 16.53 6.41 -5.85
N TYR A 30 15.93 6.79 -4.72
CA TYR A 30 16.31 6.29 -3.39
C TYR A 30 15.85 4.86 -3.13
N LEU A 31 14.83 4.40 -3.84
CA LEU A 31 14.34 3.04 -3.83
C LEU A 31 14.14 2.56 -5.27
N ARG A 32 14.62 1.35 -5.59
CA ARG A 32 14.41 0.72 -6.88
C ARG A 32 13.44 -0.45 -6.70
N PRO A 33 12.20 -0.35 -7.22
CA PRO A 33 11.24 -1.44 -7.11
C PRO A 33 11.67 -2.64 -7.92
N ALA A 34 11.37 -3.85 -7.46
CA ALA A 34 11.70 -5.12 -8.11
C ALA A 34 11.16 -5.18 -9.56
N LYS A 35 10.01 -4.54 -9.83
CA LYS A 35 9.49 -4.33 -11.17
C LYS A 35 9.20 -2.85 -11.38
N ALA A 36 10.01 -2.22 -12.20
CA ALA A 36 9.76 -0.86 -12.65
C ALA A 36 8.53 -0.86 -13.58
N GLY A 37 7.61 0.07 -13.36
CA GLY A 37 6.54 0.32 -14.32
C GLY A 37 7.12 0.93 -15.59
N ARG A 38 6.75 0.42 -16.76
CA ARG A 38 7.10 0.99 -18.06
C ARG A 38 5.86 1.62 -18.68
N GLY A 39 5.86 2.96 -18.81
CA GLY A 39 4.78 3.70 -19.48
C GLY A 39 3.53 3.96 -18.63
N ARG A 40 2.58 4.68 -19.23
CA ARG A 40 1.32 5.12 -18.59
C ARG A 40 0.45 3.91 -18.25
N GLY A 41 0.11 3.72 -16.98
CA GLY A 41 -0.73 2.61 -16.51
C GLY A 41 0.01 1.35 -16.09
N SER A 42 1.34 1.26 -16.25
CA SER A 42 2.09 0.10 -15.78
C SER A 42 2.36 0.16 -14.29
N GLU A 43 1.97 -0.90 -13.58
CA GLU A 43 2.00 -0.97 -12.12
C GLU A 43 3.39 -1.36 -11.63
N ARG A 44 3.97 -0.51 -10.75
CA ARG A 44 5.22 -0.85 -10.04
C ARG A 44 4.95 -1.97 -9.04
N ARG A 45 5.89 -2.90 -8.91
CA ARG A 45 5.82 -4.00 -7.95
C ARG A 45 7.04 -3.99 -7.04
N TYR A 46 6.81 -4.21 -5.78
CA TYR A 46 7.81 -4.15 -4.72
C TYR A 46 8.03 -5.54 -4.12
N SER A 47 9.27 -5.94 -3.99
CA SER A 47 9.65 -7.13 -3.25
C SER A 47 9.55 -6.88 -1.73
N PHE A 48 9.61 -7.96 -0.95
CA PHE A 48 9.70 -7.83 0.51
C PHE A 48 10.93 -7.02 0.93
N GLU A 49 12.07 -7.24 0.27
CA GLU A 49 13.31 -6.49 0.51
C GLU A 49 13.15 -4.99 0.26
N ASP A 50 12.46 -4.60 -0.83
CA ASP A 50 12.18 -3.19 -1.13
C ASP A 50 11.38 -2.53 0.00
N VAL A 51 10.40 -3.26 0.57
CA VAL A 51 9.57 -2.74 1.68
C VAL A 51 10.40 -2.59 2.95
N VAL A 52 11.25 -3.56 3.28
CA VAL A 52 12.15 -3.47 4.44
C VAL A 52 13.16 -2.32 4.27
N ARG A 53 13.70 -2.13 3.06
CA ARG A 53 14.60 -1.02 2.75
C ARG A 53 13.91 0.33 2.88
N MET A 54 12.68 0.44 2.41
CA MET A 54 11.88 1.66 2.59
C MET A 54 11.59 1.94 4.07
N GLN A 55 11.26 0.92 4.87
CA GLN A 55 11.05 1.07 6.31
C GLN A 55 12.35 1.54 7.01
N ALA A 56 13.50 1.00 6.63
CA ALA A 56 14.79 1.42 7.17
C ALA A 56 15.09 2.90 6.82
N LEU A 57 14.79 3.31 5.59
CA LEU A 57 14.90 4.70 5.16
C LEU A 57 13.99 5.63 5.98
N GLU A 58 12.74 5.25 6.21
CA GLU A 58 11.82 6.02 7.04
C GLU A 58 12.30 6.16 8.48
N ILE A 59 12.89 5.11 9.05
CA ILE A 59 13.47 5.17 10.40
C ILE A 59 14.64 6.17 10.43
N LEU A 60 15.53 6.14 9.43
CA LEU A 60 16.66 7.08 9.37
C LEU A 60 16.19 8.53 9.24
N VAL A 61 15.16 8.78 8.44
CA VAL A 61 14.61 10.12 8.26
C VAL A 61 13.85 10.58 9.50
N ASN A 62 12.95 9.76 10.04
CA ASN A 62 12.01 10.19 11.07
C ASN A 62 12.60 10.10 12.49
N SER A 63 13.42 9.07 12.76
CA SER A 63 13.98 8.84 14.10
C SER A 63 15.36 9.44 14.31
N TYR A 64 16.16 9.53 13.23
CA TYR A 64 17.51 10.08 13.29
C TYR A 64 17.63 11.47 12.65
N GLY A 65 16.55 12.02 12.11
CA GLY A 65 16.51 13.37 11.53
C GLY A 65 17.34 13.55 10.27
N LEU A 66 17.71 12.47 9.58
CA LEU A 66 18.52 12.55 8.36
C LEU A 66 17.66 13.04 7.19
N SER A 67 18.27 13.82 6.29
CA SER A 67 17.62 14.11 5.02
C SER A 67 17.46 12.82 4.19
N ALA A 68 16.39 12.72 3.40
CA ALA A 68 16.12 11.52 2.59
C ALA A 68 17.29 11.15 1.64
N PRO A 69 17.95 12.11 0.93
CA PRO A 69 19.12 11.81 0.12
C PRO A 69 20.25 11.18 0.93
N ARG A 70 20.55 11.75 2.11
CA ARG A 70 21.62 11.26 2.97
C ARG A 70 21.31 9.87 3.52
N ALA A 71 20.09 9.65 3.98
CA ALA A 71 19.64 8.35 4.47
C ALA A 71 19.70 7.28 3.36
N ALA A 72 19.30 7.62 2.14
CA ALA A 72 19.35 6.72 0.99
C ALA A 72 20.79 6.36 0.61
N GLN A 73 21.69 7.34 0.59
CA GLN A 73 23.12 7.12 0.33
C GLN A 73 23.72 6.17 1.36
N MET A 74 23.56 6.48 2.66
CA MET A 74 24.07 5.66 3.76
C MET A 74 23.53 4.23 3.73
N LEU A 75 22.24 4.06 3.43
CA LEU A 75 21.67 2.72 3.25
C LEU A 75 22.25 2.00 2.03
N SER A 76 22.48 2.70 0.94
CA SER A 76 23.04 2.09 -0.28
C SER A 76 24.45 1.55 -0.05
N ASP A 77 25.26 2.27 0.72
CA ASP A 77 26.65 1.91 1.00
C ASP A 77 26.79 0.66 1.87
N VAL A 78 25.83 0.44 2.77
CA VAL A 78 25.88 -0.65 3.75
C VAL A 78 24.83 -1.76 3.52
N TRP A 79 23.93 -1.59 2.55
CA TRP A 79 22.88 -2.57 2.29
C TRP A 79 23.51 -3.90 1.82
N PRO A 80 23.10 -5.04 2.41
CA PRO A 80 23.69 -6.32 2.06
C PRO A 80 23.37 -6.70 0.61
N ARG A 81 24.37 -7.19 -0.12
CA ARG A 81 24.17 -7.66 -1.51
C ARG A 81 23.12 -8.76 -1.64
N ARG A 82 22.93 -9.56 -0.60
CA ARG A 82 21.86 -10.55 -0.47
C ARG A 82 21.15 -10.30 0.85
N PHE A 83 19.98 -9.72 0.78
CA PHE A 83 19.14 -9.55 1.95
C PHE A 83 18.66 -10.92 2.47
N SER A 84 18.88 -11.15 3.75
CA SER A 84 18.39 -12.33 4.44
C SER A 84 17.67 -11.90 5.72
N ARG A 85 16.57 -12.58 6.06
CA ARG A 85 15.88 -12.37 7.35
C ARG A 85 16.76 -12.64 8.56
N ARG A 86 17.89 -13.33 8.36
CA ARG A 86 18.92 -13.59 9.38
C ARG A 86 19.88 -12.44 9.58
N THR A 87 19.89 -11.43 8.69
CA THR A 87 20.71 -10.23 8.86
C THR A 87 20.24 -9.49 10.11
N ARG A 88 21.04 -9.56 11.18
CA ARG A 88 20.61 -9.10 12.51
C ARG A 88 20.63 -7.59 12.66
N VAL A 89 21.75 -6.97 12.32
CA VAL A 89 21.97 -5.53 12.54
C VAL A 89 22.73 -4.94 11.36
N LEU A 90 22.28 -3.80 10.89
CA LEU A 90 23.01 -2.96 9.96
C LEU A 90 23.70 -1.84 10.76
N VAL A 91 25.00 -1.71 10.61
CA VAL A 91 25.78 -0.68 11.29
C VAL A 91 26.14 0.39 10.27
N ILE A 92 25.61 1.58 10.44
CA ILE A 92 25.89 2.74 9.61
C ILE A 92 26.88 3.62 10.37
N LYS A 93 28.09 3.75 9.86
CA LYS A 93 29.08 4.67 10.40
C LYS A 93 28.86 6.05 9.79
N PRO A 94 28.47 7.07 10.56
CA PRO A 94 28.42 8.43 10.04
C PRO A 94 29.84 8.87 9.65
N GLU A 95 29.95 9.64 8.58
CA GLU A 95 31.22 10.30 8.28
C GLU A 95 31.61 11.24 9.42
N PRO A 96 32.90 11.38 9.72
CA PRO A 96 33.36 12.30 10.76
C PRO A 96 32.83 13.69 10.44
N ALA A 97 32.13 14.28 11.42
CA ALA A 97 31.67 15.64 11.28
C ALA A 97 32.83 16.59 11.17
N VAL A 98 32.71 17.63 10.37
CA VAL A 98 33.65 18.75 10.33
C VAL A 98 33.72 19.32 11.75
N GLY A 99 34.91 19.25 12.39
CA GLY A 99 35.08 19.68 13.77
C GLY A 99 35.48 18.57 14.78
N GLY A 100 35.73 17.34 14.31
CA GLY A 100 36.31 16.27 15.16
C GLY A 100 35.32 15.59 16.13
N VAL A 101 34.06 15.90 16.07
CA VAL A 101 33.04 15.22 16.88
C VAL A 101 32.83 13.80 16.37
N LYS A 102 33.17 12.80 17.18
CA LYS A 102 32.85 11.38 16.89
C LYS A 102 31.37 11.15 17.07
N LEU A 103 30.67 10.97 15.93
CA LEU A 103 29.27 10.54 15.95
C LEU A 103 29.20 9.03 16.20
N GLU A 104 28.31 8.61 17.07
CA GLU A 104 28.07 7.19 17.31
C GLU A 104 27.48 6.49 16.07
N PRO A 105 27.86 5.23 15.81
CA PRO A 105 27.31 4.49 14.69
C PRO A 105 25.82 4.19 14.89
N ILE A 106 25.03 4.44 13.88
CA ILE A 106 23.61 4.11 13.86
C ILE A 106 23.45 2.59 13.68
N LYS A 107 22.78 1.93 14.61
CA LYS A 107 22.52 0.50 14.59
C LYS A 107 21.07 0.24 14.22
N LEU A 108 20.81 -0.25 13.01
CA LEU A 108 19.48 -0.65 12.56
C LEU A 108 19.27 -2.15 12.75
N PRO A 109 18.35 -2.58 13.62
CA PRO A 109 18.05 -4.00 13.82
C PRO A 109 17.20 -4.55 12.68
N LEU A 110 17.83 -4.91 11.55
CA LEU A 110 17.12 -5.33 10.33
C LEU A 110 16.22 -6.54 10.55
N SER A 111 16.60 -7.49 11.40
CA SER A 111 15.73 -8.63 11.72
C SER A 111 14.41 -8.22 12.38
N LYS A 112 14.46 -7.22 13.29
CA LYS A 112 13.25 -6.67 13.93
C LYS A 112 12.42 -5.87 12.93
N ILE A 113 13.08 -5.04 12.11
CA ILE A 113 12.41 -4.27 11.06
C ILE A 113 11.71 -5.22 10.07
N ALA A 114 12.40 -6.29 9.64
CA ALA A 114 11.83 -7.28 8.73
C ALA A 114 10.63 -8.00 9.36
N ALA A 115 10.71 -8.42 10.62
CA ALA A 115 9.61 -9.10 11.31
C ALA A 115 8.37 -8.21 11.46
N VAL A 116 8.55 -6.95 11.88
CA VAL A 116 7.45 -5.97 11.98
C VAL A 116 6.84 -5.68 10.61
N THR A 117 7.68 -5.51 9.59
CA THR A 117 7.22 -5.26 8.22
C THR A 117 6.43 -6.45 7.69
N GLU A 118 6.89 -7.68 7.94
CA GLU A 118 6.19 -8.90 7.53
C GLU A 118 4.80 -9.01 8.17
N ALA A 119 4.70 -8.79 9.47
CA ALA A 119 3.42 -8.82 10.18
C ALA A 119 2.43 -7.78 9.61
N ARG A 120 2.90 -6.57 9.35
CA ARG A 120 2.08 -5.50 8.74
C ARG A 120 1.65 -5.84 7.32
N ILE A 121 2.52 -6.42 6.52
CA ILE A 121 2.18 -6.86 5.16
C ILE A 121 1.09 -7.94 5.22
N GLN A 122 1.21 -8.91 6.11
CA GLN A 122 0.20 -9.95 6.29
C GLN A 122 -1.16 -9.35 6.64
N GLN A 123 -1.21 -8.45 7.61
CA GLN A 123 -2.43 -7.76 7.99
C GLN A 123 -3.06 -6.99 6.80
N VAL A 124 -2.25 -6.25 6.04
CA VAL A 124 -2.75 -5.52 4.86
C VAL A 124 -3.28 -6.47 3.79
N LEU A 125 -2.65 -7.64 3.61
CA LEU A 125 -3.11 -8.63 2.63
C LEU A 125 -4.43 -9.28 3.08
N GLU A 126 -4.60 -9.57 4.35
CA GLU A 126 -5.85 -10.07 4.94
C GLU A 126 -6.98 -9.06 4.76
N ASP A 127 -6.77 -7.80 5.15
CA ASP A 127 -7.71 -6.71 4.96
C ASP A 127 -8.07 -6.51 3.48
N TYR A 128 -7.09 -6.70 2.58
CA TYR A 128 -7.31 -6.56 1.14
C TYR A 128 -8.13 -7.71 0.56
N VAL A 129 -7.94 -8.94 1.08
CA VAL A 129 -8.75 -10.11 0.71
C VAL A 129 -10.19 -9.94 1.18
N GLU A 130 -10.39 -9.45 2.39
CA GLU A 130 -11.74 -9.16 2.91
C GLU A 130 -12.43 -8.07 2.10
N LYS A 131 -11.75 -6.98 1.78
CA LYS A 131 -12.29 -5.91 0.91
C LYS A 131 -12.58 -6.40 -0.51
N LYS A 132 -11.76 -7.29 -1.07
CA LYS A 132 -12.02 -7.89 -2.41
C LYS A 132 -13.16 -8.90 -2.40
N ARG A 133 -13.50 -9.51 -1.29
CA ARG A 133 -14.74 -10.30 -1.15
C ARG A 133 -15.99 -9.43 -1.24
N GLY A 134 -15.80 -8.13 -1.41
CA GLY A 134 -16.68 -7.24 -2.19
C GLY A 134 -17.97 -6.84 -1.51
N ARG A 135 -18.17 -7.13 -0.23
CA ARG A 135 -19.41 -6.69 0.45
C ARG A 135 -19.11 -6.33 1.89
N PRO A 136 -19.41 -5.09 2.33
CA PRO A 136 -19.24 -4.68 3.73
C PRO A 136 -19.94 -5.66 4.67
N ALA A 137 -19.39 -5.87 5.86
CA ALA A 137 -20.07 -6.65 6.89
C ALA A 137 -21.52 -6.15 7.06
N GLY A 138 -22.48 -7.08 7.06
CA GLY A 138 -23.90 -6.75 7.12
C GLY A 138 -24.56 -6.33 5.78
N TRP A 139 -23.81 -6.37 4.65
CA TRP A 139 -24.41 -6.06 3.34
C TRP A 139 -25.55 -7.02 2.99
N SER A 140 -25.41 -8.32 3.27
CA SER A 140 -26.44 -9.31 3.01
C SER A 140 -27.74 -8.96 3.76
N ALA A 141 -27.64 -8.61 5.04
CA ALA A 141 -28.79 -8.20 5.83
C ALA A 141 -29.45 -6.92 5.31
N LYS A 142 -28.63 -5.91 4.92
CA LYS A 142 -29.12 -4.68 4.28
C LYS A 142 -29.76 -4.95 2.93
N PHE A 143 -29.17 -5.85 2.14
CA PHE A 143 -29.69 -6.23 0.82
C PHE A 143 -31.00 -7.02 0.96
N THR A 144 -31.08 -8.01 1.87
CA THR A 144 -32.33 -8.75 2.14
C THR A 144 -33.44 -7.82 2.61
N LYS A 145 -33.10 -6.86 3.52
CA LYS A 145 -34.09 -5.86 3.97
C LYS A 145 -34.51 -4.91 2.85
N ALA A 146 -33.63 -4.57 1.91
CA ALA A 146 -33.98 -3.76 0.76
C ALA A 146 -34.85 -4.55 -0.22
N LEU A 147 -34.54 -5.83 -0.46
CA LEU A 147 -35.38 -6.71 -1.30
C LEU A 147 -36.76 -6.93 -0.71
N SER A 148 -36.87 -7.18 0.61
CA SER A 148 -38.15 -7.29 1.31
C SER A 148 -38.99 -6.04 1.10
N ARG A 149 -38.45 -4.85 1.30
CA ARG A 149 -39.16 -3.58 1.07
C ARG A 149 -39.60 -3.40 -0.37
N VAL A 150 -38.79 -3.82 -1.35
CA VAL A 150 -39.16 -3.78 -2.77
C VAL A 150 -40.28 -4.81 -3.05
N SER A 151 -40.17 -6.01 -2.49
CA SER A 151 -41.23 -7.04 -2.61
C SER A 151 -42.56 -6.55 -2.01
N ASP A 152 -42.50 -5.95 -0.82
CA ASP A 152 -43.68 -5.39 -0.15
C ASP A 152 -44.30 -4.23 -0.97
N ALA A 153 -43.46 -3.40 -1.58
CA ALA A 153 -43.92 -2.29 -2.42
C ALA A 153 -44.50 -2.75 -3.78
N LEU A 154 -44.07 -3.94 -4.24
CA LEU A 154 -44.55 -4.52 -5.50
C LEU A 154 -45.78 -5.46 -5.28
N GLN A 155 -46.18 -5.72 -4.06
CA GLN A 155 -47.39 -6.46 -3.79
C GLN A 155 -48.60 -5.73 -4.35
N GLY A 156 -49.23 -6.29 -5.40
CA GLY A 156 -50.38 -5.72 -6.08
C GLY A 156 -50.06 -4.88 -7.33
N VAL A 157 -48.80 -4.78 -7.71
CA VAL A 157 -48.38 -4.15 -8.97
C VAL A 157 -48.29 -5.23 -10.05
N SER A 158 -49.00 -5.04 -11.18
CA SER A 158 -48.95 -5.98 -12.30
C SER A 158 -47.60 -5.84 -13.08
N ASP A 159 -47.20 -6.94 -13.74
CA ASP A 159 -46.00 -6.93 -14.59
C ASP A 159 -46.07 -5.85 -15.68
N GLU A 160 -47.25 -5.58 -16.20
CA GLU A 160 -47.48 -4.53 -17.20
C GLU A 160 -47.21 -3.11 -16.65
N GLN A 161 -47.59 -2.84 -15.38
CA GLN A 161 -47.25 -1.57 -14.72
C GLN A 161 -45.76 -1.40 -14.48
N ILE A 162 -45.06 -2.49 -14.14
CA ILE A 162 -43.60 -2.49 -13.97
C ILE A 162 -42.92 -2.18 -15.30
N GLU A 163 -43.35 -2.81 -16.39
CA GLU A 163 -42.79 -2.56 -17.72
C GLU A 163 -43.03 -1.11 -18.20
N GLN A 164 -44.20 -0.57 -17.93
CA GLN A 164 -44.50 0.84 -18.25
C GLN A 164 -43.60 1.81 -17.49
N GLU A 165 -43.40 1.63 -16.20
CA GLU A 165 -42.49 2.48 -15.41
C GLU A 165 -41.03 2.38 -15.87
N ILE A 166 -40.57 1.17 -16.20
CA ILE A 166 -39.22 0.95 -16.74
C ILE A 166 -39.06 1.67 -18.09
N ALA A 167 -40.05 1.60 -18.95
CA ALA A 167 -40.04 2.28 -20.26
C ALA A 167 -40.00 3.80 -20.09
N GLU A 168 -40.81 4.34 -19.16
CA GLU A 168 -40.84 5.76 -18.85
C GLU A 168 -39.50 6.26 -18.25
N TYR A 169 -38.93 5.51 -17.32
CA TYR A 169 -37.62 5.81 -16.75
C TYR A 169 -36.51 5.83 -17.82
N ARG A 170 -36.49 4.86 -18.72
CA ARG A 170 -35.57 4.80 -19.86
C ARG A 170 -35.75 6.01 -20.79
N ARG A 171 -36.97 6.46 -21.03
CA ARG A 171 -37.29 7.63 -21.84
C ARG A 171 -36.76 8.93 -21.18
N LYS A 172 -37.04 9.12 -19.88
CA LYS A 172 -36.55 10.25 -19.08
C LYS A 172 -35.03 10.31 -19.03
N ARG A 173 -34.37 9.15 -18.89
CA ARG A 173 -32.90 9.07 -18.88
C ARG A 173 -32.25 9.42 -20.21
N ARG A 174 -32.91 9.06 -21.34
CA ARG A 174 -32.41 9.43 -22.69
C ARG A 174 -32.61 10.93 -22.95
N ALA A 175 -33.71 11.52 -22.48
CA ALA A 175 -33.94 12.96 -22.62
C ALA A 175 -32.94 13.85 -21.85
N ARG A 176 -32.45 13.36 -20.70
CA ARG A 176 -31.41 14.07 -19.89
C ARG A 176 -29.98 13.97 -20.45
N LYS A 177 -29.74 13.15 -21.46
CA LYS A 177 -28.43 12.99 -22.11
C LYS A 177 -28.28 13.77 -23.43
N LYS A 178 -29.33 14.44 -23.86
CA LYS A 178 -29.32 15.44 -24.96
C LYS A 178 -29.27 16.85 -24.38
#